data_692506138c9d784faee72ea3d7cebd4a
#
_entry.id   692506138c9d784faee72ea3d7cebd4a
#
_cell.length_a   1.000
_cell.length_b   1.000
_cell.length_c   1.000
_cell.angle_alpha   90.00
_cell.angle_beta   90.00
_cell.angle_gamma   90.00
#
_symmetry.space_group_name_H-M   'P 1'
#
loop_
_entity.id
_entity.type
_entity.pdbx_description
1 polymer ?
#
loop_
_entity_poly.entity_id
_entity_poly.type
_entity_poly.pdbx_seq_one_letter_code
_entity_poly.pdbx_strand_id
1 'polypeptide(L)'
;MNVEDYCSKLGWYLVTIPAGTKGPTRFGWQKPEQALSDPEKAREYYEQNPTHNVGLLHGASGTCAVDIDHVEYTKLIFEELGIDFSELMQSAPQIIGRENRGKLIFKAPPDLITHKISWPVEGDPRKTEVVFELRAGAVQDVLPPSIHPDTGRPYE
;
A
#
# COMPACT_ATOMS: atom_id res chain seq x y z
N MET A 1 -9.55 -12.44 5.48
CA MET A 1 -8.19 -12.75 5.98
C MET A 1 -8.03 -12.03 7.31
N ASN A 2 -7.62 -12.72 8.37
CA ASN A 2 -7.34 -12.08 9.65
C ASN A 2 -5.96 -11.43 9.62
N VAL A 3 -5.67 -10.53 10.56
CA VAL A 3 -4.40 -9.78 10.53
C VAL A 3 -3.17 -10.70 10.69
N GLU A 4 -3.25 -11.70 11.56
CA GLU A 4 -2.19 -12.70 11.74
C GLU A 4 -1.91 -13.55 10.50
N ASP A 5 -2.89 -13.67 9.60
CA ASP A 5 -2.72 -14.39 8.32
C ASP A 5 -1.70 -13.72 7.40
N TYR A 6 -1.56 -12.42 7.47
CA TYR A 6 -0.53 -11.70 6.70
C TYR A 6 0.88 -12.15 7.11
N CYS A 7 1.11 -12.35 8.40
CA CYS A 7 2.39 -12.86 8.89
C CYS A 7 2.55 -14.35 8.58
N SER A 8 1.56 -15.18 8.94
CA SER A 8 1.69 -16.64 8.88
C SER A 8 1.65 -17.22 7.47
N LYS A 9 0.81 -16.66 6.57
CA LYS A 9 0.61 -17.18 5.20
C LYS A 9 1.47 -16.47 4.16
N LEU A 10 1.72 -15.16 4.34
CA LEU A 10 2.43 -14.34 3.37
C LEU A 10 3.85 -13.95 3.81
N GLY A 11 4.19 -14.15 5.07
CA GLY A 11 5.49 -13.77 5.64
C GLY A 11 5.68 -12.25 5.69
N TRP A 12 4.58 -11.48 5.75
CA TRP A 12 4.64 -10.03 5.74
C TRP A 12 4.94 -9.43 7.10
N TYR A 13 5.60 -8.30 7.07
CA TYR A 13 5.91 -7.45 8.22
C TYR A 13 4.88 -6.33 8.32
N LEU A 14 4.21 -6.26 9.46
CA LEU A 14 3.10 -5.33 9.68
C LEU A 14 3.53 -4.16 10.55
N VAL A 15 3.06 -2.98 10.21
CA VAL A 15 3.18 -1.78 11.05
C VAL A 15 1.83 -1.41 11.65
N THR A 16 1.86 -0.99 12.90
CA THR A 16 0.67 -0.57 13.63
C THR A 16 0.36 0.89 13.32
N ILE A 17 -0.89 1.17 13.00
CA ILE A 17 -1.35 2.51 12.59
C ILE A 17 -2.46 2.93 13.56
N PRO A 18 -2.36 4.07 14.26
CA PRO A 18 -3.41 4.55 15.14
C PRO A 18 -4.74 4.72 14.41
N ALA A 19 -5.84 4.51 15.13
CA ALA A 19 -7.18 4.73 14.61
C ALA A 19 -7.34 6.13 13.99
N GLY A 20 -8.05 6.22 12.87
CA GLY A 20 -8.32 7.49 12.19
C GLY A 20 -7.13 8.10 11.45
N THR A 21 -6.02 7.35 11.29
CA THR A 21 -4.84 7.79 10.53
C THR A 21 -4.51 6.83 9.39
N LYS A 22 -3.72 7.30 8.40
CA LYS A 22 -3.23 6.50 7.27
C LYS A 22 -1.78 6.05 7.44
N GLY A 23 -1.15 6.42 8.53
CA GLY A 23 0.27 6.12 8.74
C GLY A 23 0.64 5.95 10.20
N PRO A 24 1.73 5.20 10.44
CA PRO A 24 2.27 5.01 11.77
C PRO A 24 2.81 6.31 12.33
N THR A 25 2.65 6.50 13.64
CA THR A 25 3.17 7.67 14.37
C THR A 25 4.41 7.34 15.18
N ARG A 26 4.73 6.05 15.34
CA ARG A 26 5.89 5.60 16.12
C ARG A 26 7.18 5.92 15.39
N PHE A 27 8.14 6.53 16.08
CA PHE A 27 9.49 6.74 15.52
C PHE A 27 10.19 5.42 15.19
N GLY A 28 10.81 5.36 14.01
CA GLY A 28 11.53 4.16 13.56
C GLY A 28 10.65 3.02 13.07
N TRP A 29 9.38 3.27 12.77
CA TRP A 29 8.43 2.27 12.29
C TRP A 29 8.89 1.55 11.00
N GLN A 30 9.77 2.18 10.21
CA GLN A 30 10.33 1.60 8.97
C GLN A 30 11.31 0.46 9.23
N LYS A 31 11.77 0.30 10.47
CA LYS A 31 12.75 -0.72 10.82
C LYS A 31 12.07 -2.08 10.99
N PRO A 32 12.58 -3.16 10.37
CA PRO A 32 11.97 -4.49 10.47
C PRO A 32 11.78 -4.98 11.90
N GLU A 33 12.72 -4.65 12.81
CA GLU A 33 12.64 -5.03 14.23
C GLU A 33 11.53 -4.31 15.02
N GLN A 34 10.93 -3.26 14.44
CA GLN A 34 9.78 -2.55 15.00
C GLN A 34 8.44 -3.04 14.46
N ALA A 35 8.48 -3.85 13.41
CA ALA A 35 7.29 -4.40 12.76
C ALA A 35 6.84 -5.71 13.43
N LEU A 36 5.56 -6.03 13.28
CA LEU A 36 5.00 -7.30 13.70
C LEU A 36 5.17 -8.31 12.57
N SER A 37 6.01 -9.34 12.76
CA SER A 37 6.20 -10.44 11.81
C SER A 37 5.82 -11.80 12.40
N ASP A 38 5.64 -11.87 13.71
CA ASP A 38 5.16 -13.02 14.44
C ASP A 38 3.62 -13.01 14.47
N PRO A 39 2.94 -14.05 13.99
CA PRO A 39 1.47 -14.07 13.91
C PRO A 39 0.78 -14.02 15.27
N GLU A 40 1.37 -14.61 16.33
CA GLU A 40 0.77 -14.55 17.67
C GLU A 40 0.85 -13.15 18.24
N LYS A 41 2.00 -12.48 18.10
CA LYS A 41 2.16 -11.08 18.52
C LYS A 41 1.26 -10.14 17.73
N ALA A 42 1.07 -10.38 16.44
CA ALA A 42 0.15 -9.60 15.63
C ALA A 42 -1.29 -9.77 16.13
N ARG A 43 -1.75 -11.00 16.37
CA ARG A 43 -3.07 -11.28 16.93
C ARG A 43 -3.27 -10.58 18.27
N GLU A 44 -2.36 -10.81 19.23
CA GLU A 44 -2.44 -10.21 20.57
C GLU A 44 -2.50 -8.68 20.52
N TYR A 45 -1.69 -8.06 19.65
CA TYR A 45 -1.69 -6.60 19.50
C TYR A 45 -3.05 -6.08 19.04
N TYR A 46 -3.65 -6.69 17.99
CA TYR A 46 -4.91 -6.22 17.43
C TYR A 46 -6.13 -6.61 18.26
N GLU A 47 -6.06 -7.67 19.07
CA GLU A 47 -7.05 -7.96 20.12
C GLU A 47 -7.08 -6.88 21.21
N GLN A 48 -5.91 -6.36 21.61
CA GLN A 48 -5.79 -5.28 22.58
C GLN A 48 -6.08 -3.89 21.98
N ASN A 49 -5.91 -3.73 20.65
CA ASN A 49 -6.09 -2.48 19.91
C ASN A 49 -7.02 -2.66 18.71
N PRO A 50 -8.30 -3.01 18.92
CA PRO A 50 -9.21 -3.43 17.85
C PRO A 50 -9.58 -2.31 16.87
N THR A 51 -9.31 -1.05 17.20
CA THR A 51 -9.57 0.12 16.35
C THR A 51 -8.36 0.57 15.54
N HIS A 52 -7.17 0.00 15.82
CA HIS A 52 -5.97 0.35 15.08
C HIS A 52 -6.01 -0.24 13.67
N ASN A 53 -5.47 0.52 12.74
CA ASN A 53 -5.26 0.09 11.36
C ASN A 53 -3.95 -0.69 11.23
N VAL A 54 -3.85 -1.50 10.18
CA VAL A 54 -2.69 -2.32 9.86
C VAL A 54 -2.05 -1.84 8.57
N GLY A 55 -0.73 -1.75 8.54
CA GLY A 55 0.05 -1.41 7.34
C GLY A 55 1.01 -2.52 6.96
N LEU A 56 1.25 -2.69 5.67
CA LEU A 56 2.28 -3.56 5.09
C LEU A 56 3.59 -2.79 4.98
N LEU A 57 4.66 -3.24 5.65
CA LEU A 57 6.00 -2.67 5.49
C LEU A 57 6.69 -3.32 4.27
N HIS A 58 6.74 -2.61 3.15
CA HIS A 58 7.18 -3.16 1.87
C HIS A 58 8.61 -3.71 1.89
N GLY A 59 9.57 -2.92 2.34
CA GLY A 59 10.98 -3.32 2.30
C GLY A 59 11.29 -4.59 3.10
N ALA A 60 10.68 -4.74 4.28
CA ALA A 60 10.85 -5.94 5.10
C ALA A 60 10.09 -7.15 4.56
N SER A 61 8.98 -6.90 3.86
CA SER A 61 8.10 -7.95 3.30
C SER A 61 8.52 -8.43 1.91
N GLY A 62 9.54 -7.81 1.29
CA GLY A 62 9.94 -8.11 -0.08
C GLY A 62 8.84 -7.82 -1.11
N THR A 63 8.05 -6.76 -0.86
CA THR A 63 6.92 -6.36 -1.69
C THR A 63 7.07 -4.93 -2.20
N CYS A 64 6.33 -4.60 -3.24
CA CYS A 64 6.11 -3.24 -3.71
C CYS A 64 4.64 -3.07 -4.10
N ALA A 65 4.22 -1.82 -4.26
CA ALA A 65 2.88 -1.51 -4.75
C ALA A 65 2.92 -0.50 -5.89
N VAL A 66 1.98 -0.63 -6.82
CA VAL A 66 1.62 0.44 -7.75
C VAL A 66 0.37 1.12 -7.21
N ASP A 67 0.52 2.33 -6.68
CA ASP A 67 -0.55 3.16 -6.16
C ASP A 67 -1.09 4.05 -7.28
N ILE A 68 -2.31 3.77 -7.74
CA ILE A 68 -2.91 4.43 -8.89
C ILE A 68 -3.75 5.60 -8.41
N ASP A 69 -3.29 6.81 -8.69
CA ASP A 69 -4.00 8.05 -8.37
C ASP A 69 -4.89 8.52 -9.52
N HIS A 70 -4.49 8.26 -10.79
CA HIS A 70 -5.21 8.66 -11.99
C HIS A 70 -5.26 7.51 -12.99
N VAL A 71 -6.39 6.79 -13.05
CA VAL A 71 -6.55 5.56 -13.84
C VAL A 71 -6.28 5.77 -15.33
N GLU A 72 -6.90 6.80 -15.93
CA GLU A 72 -6.80 7.02 -17.38
C GLU A 72 -5.36 7.32 -17.83
N TYR A 73 -4.66 8.20 -17.11
CA TYR A 73 -3.26 8.50 -17.43
C TYR A 73 -2.32 7.33 -17.13
N THR A 74 -2.59 6.57 -16.05
CA THR A 74 -1.83 5.34 -15.76
C THR A 74 -1.96 4.35 -16.91
N LYS A 75 -3.19 4.15 -17.41
CA LYS A 75 -3.46 3.26 -18.55
C LYS A 75 -2.69 3.68 -19.79
N LEU A 76 -2.75 4.96 -20.17
CA LEU A 76 -2.01 5.48 -21.32
C LEU A 76 -0.50 5.27 -21.20
N ILE A 77 0.08 5.54 -20.02
CA ILE A 77 1.51 5.36 -19.79
C ILE A 77 1.89 3.87 -19.87
N PHE A 78 1.08 2.98 -19.33
CA PHE A 78 1.34 1.54 -19.36
C PHE A 78 1.23 0.97 -20.77
N GLU A 79 0.23 1.41 -21.55
CA GLU A 79 0.09 1.05 -22.97
C GLU A 79 1.34 1.49 -23.78
N GLU A 80 1.85 2.70 -23.58
CA GLU A 80 3.09 3.16 -24.22
C GLU A 80 4.33 2.34 -23.80
N LEU A 81 4.34 1.81 -22.58
CA LEU A 81 5.38 0.90 -22.09
C LEU A 81 5.20 -0.56 -22.55
N GLY A 82 4.14 -0.85 -23.29
CA GLY A 82 3.81 -2.22 -23.72
C GLY A 82 3.26 -3.10 -22.61
N ILE A 83 2.73 -2.51 -21.54
CA ILE A 83 2.11 -3.21 -20.41
C ILE A 83 0.60 -3.21 -20.58
N ASP A 84 0.00 -4.40 -20.63
CA ASP A 84 -1.45 -4.53 -20.63
C ASP A 84 -2.01 -4.19 -19.25
N PHE A 85 -2.60 -2.99 -19.14
CA PHE A 85 -3.16 -2.51 -17.89
C PHE A 85 -4.32 -3.37 -17.37
N SER A 86 -5.15 -3.90 -18.28
CA SER A 86 -6.29 -4.73 -17.90
C SER A 86 -5.86 -6.09 -17.35
N GLU A 87 -4.86 -6.70 -17.98
CA GLU A 87 -4.25 -7.95 -17.49
C GLU A 87 -3.58 -7.72 -16.14
N LEU A 88 -2.84 -6.61 -15.97
CA LEU A 88 -2.20 -6.25 -14.72
C LEU A 88 -3.21 -6.10 -13.58
N MET A 89 -4.31 -5.38 -13.83
CA MET A 89 -5.39 -5.19 -12.86
C MET A 89 -6.08 -6.50 -12.45
N GLN A 90 -6.12 -7.50 -13.32
CA GLN A 90 -6.72 -8.80 -13.03
C GLN A 90 -5.76 -9.77 -12.32
N SER A 91 -4.46 -9.63 -12.55
CA SER A 91 -3.45 -10.59 -12.09
C SER A 91 -2.89 -10.29 -10.70
N ALA A 92 -2.94 -9.04 -10.25
CA ALA A 92 -2.35 -8.62 -8.99
C ALA A 92 -3.38 -8.54 -7.85
N PRO A 93 -3.02 -8.91 -6.62
CA PRO A 93 -3.80 -8.57 -5.44
C PRO A 93 -3.97 -7.05 -5.34
N GLN A 94 -5.18 -6.61 -5.01
CA GLN A 94 -5.53 -5.20 -4.93
C GLN A 94 -5.89 -4.78 -3.52
N ILE A 95 -5.60 -3.53 -3.19
CA ILE A 95 -6.12 -2.85 -2.00
C ILE A 95 -6.95 -1.66 -2.49
N ILE A 96 -8.22 -1.63 -2.13
CA ILE A 96 -9.15 -0.57 -2.53
C ILE A 96 -9.55 0.22 -1.28
N GLY A 97 -9.15 1.47 -1.20
CA GLY A 97 -9.51 2.38 -0.12
C GLY A 97 -10.55 3.42 -0.53
N ARG A 98 -10.64 3.71 -1.83
CA ARG A 98 -11.61 4.64 -2.43
C ARG A 98 -12.03 4.13 -3.81
N GLU A 99 -13.22 4.51 -4.22
CA GLU A 99 -13.70 4.27 -5.58
C GLU A 99 -12.74 4.88 -6.63
N ASN A 100 -12.48 4.15 -7.70
CA ASN A 100 -11.57 4.52 -8.79
C ASN A 100 -10.09 4.74 -8.38
N ARG A 101 -9.68 4.21 -7.23
CA ARG A 101 -8.29 4.18 -6.78
C ARG A 101 -7.97 2.80 -6.24
N GLY A 102 -6.82 2.28 -6.59
CA GLY A 102 -6.39 0.97 -6.14
C GLY A 102 -4.88 0.88 -6.05
N LYS A 103 -4.43 -0.02 -5.21
CA LYS A 103 -3.02 -0.39 -5.11
C LYS A 103 -2.87 -1.83 -5.53
N LEU A 104 -1.96 -2.07 -6.44
CA LEU A 104 -1.61 -3.40 -6.91
C LEU A 104 -0.35 -3.85 -6.18
N ILE A 105 -0.39 -5.02 -5.55
CA ILE A 105 0.73 -5.52 -4.75
C ILE A 105 1.52 -6.56 -5.56
N PHE A 106 2.84 -6.41 -5.56
CA PHE A 106 3.78 -7.31 -6.25
C PHE A 106 4.94 -7.71 -5.34
N LYS A 107 5.65 -8.75 -5.72
CA LYS A 107 6.98 -9.03 -5.17
C LYS A 107 7.95 -7.96 -5.67
N ALA A 108 8.74 -7.40 -4.76
CA ALA A 108 9.76 -6.42 -5.11
C ALA A 108 11.09 -7.11 -5.43
N PRO A 109 11.80 -6.71 -6.52
CA PRO A 109 13.20 -7.03 -6.64
C PRO A 109 13.99 -6.34 -5.52
N PRO A 110 15.16 -6.90 -5.16
CA PRO A 110 16.07 -6.26 -4.22
C PRO A 110 16.40 -4.83 -4.65
N ASP A 111 16.56 -3.94 -3.69
CA ASP A 111 16.97 -2.55 -3.88
C ASP A 111 15.99 -1.66 -4.68
N LEU A 112 14.77 -2.13 -4.94
CA LEU A 112 13.73 -1.30 -5.53
C LEU A 112 13.35 -0.18 -4.55
N ILE A 113 13.34 1.05 -5.05
CA ILE A 113 12.95 2.25 -4.29
C ILE A 113 11.68 2.87 -4.85
N THR A 114 11.03 3.70 -4.05
CA THR A 114 9.84 4.44 -4.45
C THR A 114 10.12 5.44 -5.57
N HIS A 115 9.26 5.42 -6.59
CA HIS A 115 9.25 6.37 -7.69
C HIS A 115 7.84 6.93 -7.92
N LYS A 116 7.74 8.24 -8.15
CA LYS A 116 6.50 8.92 -8.51
C LYS A 116 6.51 9.31 -9.98
N ILE A 117 5.43 9.02 -10.66
CA ILE A 117 5.19 9.46 -12.03
C ILE A 117 4.12 10.56 -11.97
N SER A 118 4.49 11.72 -12.47
CA SER A 118 3.62 12.92 -12.46
C SER A 118 3.40 13.43 -13.88
N TRP A 119 2.24 14.04 -14.09
CA TRP A 119 1.84 14.62 -15.37
C TRP A 119 1.49 16.09 -15.18
N PRO A 120 1.71 16.96 -16.18
CA PRO A 120 1.25 18.36 -16.12
C PRO A 120 -0.27 18.44 -15.98
N VAL A 121 -0.73 19.32 -15.11
CA VAL A 121 -2.17 19.57 -14.95
C VAL A 121 -2.70 20.25 -16.21
N GLU A 122 -3.85 19.79 -16.73
CA GLU A 122 -4.49 20.40 -17.88
C GLU A 122 -4.79 21.88 -17.59
N GLY A 123 -4.35 22.76 -18.51
CA GLY A 123 -4.52 24.21 -18.38
C GLY A 123 -3.48 24.95 -17.54
N ASP A 124 -2.61 24.27 -16.79
CA ASP A 124 -1.48 24.91 -16.09
C ASP A 124 -0.21 24.02 -16.14
N PRO A 125 0.64 24.18 -17.17
CA PRO A 125 1.82 23.34 -17.35
C PRO A 125 2.89 23.52 -16.26
N ARG A 126 2.75 24.50 -15.36
CA ARG A 126 3.66 24.70 -14.22
C ARG A 126 3.28 23.83 -13.02
N LYS A 127 2.09 23.26 -13.02
CA LYS A 127 1.62 22.33 -11.99
C LYS A 127 1.66 20.90 -12.50
N THR A 128 2.01 19.98 -11.63
CA THR A 128 1.95 18.55 -11.89
C THR A 128 1.11 17.85 -10.84
N GLU A 129 0.45 16.78 -11.23
CA GLU A 129 -0.22 15.85 -10.31
C GLU A 129 0.40 14.46 -10.43
N VAL A 130 0.36 13.70 -9.34
CA VAL A 130 0.84 12.31 -9.35
C VAL A 130 -0.18 11.45 -10.08
N VAL A 131 0.29 10.71 -11.07
CA VAL A 131 -0.53 9.78 -11.86
C VAL A 131 -0.54 8.40 -11.21
N PHE A 132 0.63 7.90 -10.87
CA PHE A 132 0.81 6.73 -10.04
C PHE A 132 2.15 6.78 -9.30
N GLU A 133 2.25 6.01 -8.24
CA GLU A 133 3.47 5.87 -7.45
C GLU A 133 3.85 4.39 -7.38
N LEU A 134 5.08 4.05 -7.79
CA LEU A 134 5.71 2.78 -7.46
C LEU A 134 6.25 2.88 -6.05
N ARG A 135 5.63 2.21 -5.11
CA ARG A 135 5.94 2.26 -3.67
C ARG A 135 6.78 1.05 -3.29
N ALA A 136 8.00 1.27 -2.81
CA ALA A 136 8.93 0.21 -2.43
C ALA A 136 9.90 0.67 -1.34
N GLY A 137 10.58 -0.26 -0.68
CA GLY A 137 11.54 0.04 0.37
C GLY A 137 10.87 0.44 1.70
N ALA A 138 11.38 1.50 2.33
CA ALA A 138 10.98 1.94 3.67
C ALA A 138 9.63 2.69 3.69
N VAL A 139 8.63 2.19 2.99
CA VAL A 139 7.26 2.71 2.92
C VAL A 139 6.26 1.65 3.35
N GLN A 140 5.05 2.09 3.70
CA GLN A 140 3.96 1.20 4.08
C GLN A 140 2.69 1.52 3.31
N ASP A 141 1.83 0.53 3.14
CA ASP A 141 0.48 0.68 2.63
C ASP A 141 -0.54 0.06 3.59
N VAL A 142 -1.67 0.76 3.77
CA VAL A 142 -2.73 0.30 4.67
C VAL A 142 -3.42 -0.93 4.08
N LEU A 143 -3.54 -1.98 4.88
CA LEU A 143 -4.17 -3.25 4.52
C LEU A 143 -5.61 -3.36 5.05
N PRO A 144 -6.48 -4.16 4.41
CA PRO A 144 -7.70 -4.62 5.06
C PRO A 144 -7.38 -5.36 6.38
N PRO A 145 -8.24 -5.33 7.39
CA PRO A 145 -9.57 -4.73 7.46
C PRO A 145 -9.58 -3.29 8.00
N SER A 146 -8.48 -2.55 7.83
CA SER A 146 -8.35 -1.17 8.30
C SER A 146 -9.49 -0.28 7.82
N ILE A 147 -9.80 0.77 8.60
CA ILE A 147 -10.84 1.75 8.25
C ILE A 147 -10.19 2.98 7.63
N HIS A 148 -10.67 3.38 6.46
CA HIS A 148 -10.20 4.57 5.77
C HIS A 148 -10.66 5.83 6.52
N PRO A 149 -9.76 6.73 6.97
CA PRO A 149 -10.13 7.82 7.87
C PRO A 149 -11.09 8.84 7.27
N ASP A 150 -11.00 9.10 5.95
CA ASP A 150 -11.84 10.12 5.31
C ASP A 150 -13.22 9.57 4.91
N THR A 151 -13.35 8.26 4.63
CA THR A 151 -14.61 7.66 4.18
C THR A 151 -15.33 6.89 5.26
N GLY A 152 -14.65 6.49 6.34
CA GLY A 152 -15.15 5.61 7.38
C GLY A 152 -15.45 4.18 6.91
N ARG A 153 -15.06 3.82 5.67
CA ARG A 153 -15.26 2.48 5.10
C ARG A 153 -14.01 1.62 5.28
N PRO A 154 -14.16 0.30 5.38
CA PRO A 154 -13.01 -0.58 5.39
C PRO A 154 -12.27 -0.52 4.05
N TYR A 155 -10.96 -0.75 4.11
CA TYR A 155 -10.18 -1.13 2.94
C TYR A 155 -10.57 -2.56 2.53
N GLU A 156 -10.61 -2.80 1.22
CA GLU A 156 -10.94 -4.10 0.60
C GLU A 156 -9.78 -4.62 -0.26
#